data_6f5894b14d3c9a62a0e70f95e912903e
#
_entry.id   6f5894b14d3c9a62a0e70f95e912903e
#
_cell.length_a   1.000
_cell.length_b   1.000
_cell.length_c   1.000
_cell.angle_alpha   90.00
_cell.angle_beta   90.00
_cell.angle_gamma   90.00
#
_symmetry.space_group_name_H-M   'P 1'
#
loop_
_entity.id
_entity.type
_entity.pdbx_description
1 polymer ?
#
loop_
_entity_poly.entity_id
_entity_poly.type
_entity_poly.pdbx_seq_one_letter_code
_entity_poly.pdbx_strand_id
1 'polypeptide(L)'
;MILRPIRPEDEPLEREMFTTFSERTQRFRFFQLIGDITHDMLIRYTQIDYDREIAIIAEHTDSEEKKRMLGVVRLISDPYNETAEFAIVVGDPWHGQGLGSIFADMILDIARERGITKITAHVLKDNFIMKHIFEKRGFTIKGDEDMWYAELDL
;
A
#
# COMPACT_ATOMS: atom_id res chain seq x y z
N MET A 1 -17.96 0.80 -0.46
CA MET A 1 -16.52 1.05 -0.24
C MET A 1 -16.15 2.41 -0.81
N ILE A 2 -15.42 3.17 -0.05
CA ILE A 2 -14.92 4.49 -0.46
C ILE A 2 -13.40 4.47 -0.48
N LEU A 3 -12.81 4.95 -1.59
CA LEU A 3 -11.36 5.13 -1.70
C LEU A 3 -11.07 6.62 -1.47
N ARG A 4 -10.26 6.93 -0.48
CA ARG A 4 -9.97 8.33 -0.12
C ARG A 4 -8.58 8.48 0.50
N PRO A 5 -8.03 9.72 0.47
CA PRO A 5 -6.77 9.99 1.17
C PRO A 5 -6.88 9.73 2.67
N ILE A 6 -5.78 9.22 3.26
CA ILE A 6 -5.70 9.04 4.71
C ILE A 6 -5.60 10.40 5.41
N ARG A 7 -6.16 10.48 6.61
CA ARG A 7 -6.15 11.68 7.45
C ARG A 7 -5.65 11.34 8.85
N PRO A 8 -5.15 12.32 9.62
CA PRO A 8 -4.74 12.07 11.01
C PRO A 8 -5.82 11.42 11.87
N GLU A 9 -7.09 11.74 11.63
CA GLU A 9 -8.24 11.20 12.36
C GLU A 9 -8.45 9.70 12.10
N ASP A 10 -7.77 9.13 11.11
CA ASP A 10 -7.88 7.72 10.75
C ASP A 10 -7.02 6.80 11.65
N GLU A 11 -6.28 7.34 12.61
CA GLU A 11 -5.44 6.55 13.49
C GLU A 11 -6.17 5.34 14.12
N PRO A 12 -7.39 5.50 14.70
CA PRO A 12 -8.10 4.34 15.24
C PRO A 12 -8.46 3.29 14.21
N LEU A 13 -8.83 3.70 12.99
CA LEU A 13 -9.14 2.78 11.90
C LEU A 13 -7.90 2.01 11.43
N GLU A 14 -6.77 2.69 11.33
CA GLU A 14 -5.51 2.04 10.95
C GLU A 14 -5.02 1.09 12.03
N ARG A 15 -5.14 1.46 13.30
CA ARG A 15 -4.82 0.59 14.43
C ARG A 15 -5.63 -0.71 14.37
N GLU A 16 -6.93 -0.61 14.13
CA GLU A 16 -7.80 -1.77 14.01
C GLU A 16 -7.41 -2.64 12.81
N MET A 17 -7.11 -2.03 11.67
CA MET A 17 -6.66 -2.76 10.48
C MET A 17 -5.40 -3.58 10.77
N PHE A 18 -4.41 -3.00 11.46
CA PHE A 18 -3.18 -3.70 11.83
C PHE A 18 -3.44 -4.95 12.67
N THR A 19 -4.50 -4.96 13.48
CA THR A 19 -4.85 -6.16 14.27
C THR A 19 -5.29 -7.33 13.40
N THR A 20 -5.67 -7.07 12.16
CA THR A 20 -6.10 -8.12 11.22
C THR A 20 -4.94 -8.77 10.48
N PHE A 21 -3.71 -8.22 10.58
CA PHE A 21 -2.57 -8.70 9.83
C PHE A 21 -1.99 -9.97 10.46
N SER A 22 -1.93 -11.05 9.66
CA SER A 22 -1.14 -12.23 10.01
C SER A 22 0.35 -11.89 10.00
N GLU A 23 1.18 -12.76 10.56
CA GLU A 23 2.64 -12.60 10.47
C GLU A 23 3.09 -12.56 9.01
N ARG A 24 2.47 -13.35 8.14
CA ARG A 24 2.75 -13.35 6.71
C ARG A 24 2.47 -12.00 6.08
N THR A 25 1.31 -11.39 6.38
CA THR A 25 0.96 -10.06 5.88
C THR A 25 1.93 -8.99 6.37
N GLN A 26 2.31 -9.04 7.65
CA GLN A 26 3.32 -8.13 8.20
C GLN A 26 4.65 -8.27 7.45
N ARG A 27 5.11 -9.49 7.25
CA ARG A 27 6.36 -9.76 6.52
C ARG A 27 6.31 -9.24 5.09
N PHE A 28 5.21 -9.48 4.40
CA PHE A 28 5.06 -9.05 3.01
C PHE A 28 5.04 -7.53 2.87
N ARG A 29 4.47 -6.81 3.83
CA ARG A 29 4.39 -5.34 3.77
C ARG A 29 5.61 -4.64 4.36
N PHE A 30 6.13 -5.12 5.49
CA PHE A 30 7.19 -4.45 6.25
C PHE A 30 8.53 -5.17 6.19
N PHE A 31 8.58 -6.33 5.53
CA PHE A 31 9.76 -7.20 5.40
C PHE A 31 10.26 -7.75 6.73
N GLN A 32 9.48 -7.57 7.81
CA GLN A 32 9.77 -8.03 9.16
C GLN A 32 8.48 -8.10 9.97
N LEU A 33 8.52 -8.77 11.11
CA LEU A 33 7.43 -8.73 12.07
C LEU A 33 7.54 -7.41 12.86
N ILE A 34 6.45 -6.66 12.96
CA ILE A 34 6.44 -5.36 13.62
C ILE A 34 5.92 -5.41 15.05
N GLY A 35 5.34 -6.55 15.47
CA GLY A 35 4.72 -6.66 16.78
C GLY A 35 3.51 -5.73 16.94
N ASP A 36 3.34 -5.17 18.13
CA ASP A 36 2.26 -4.23 18.41
C ASP A 36 2.55 -2.88 17.77
N ILE A 37 1.55 -2.32 17.11
CA ILE A 37 1.69 -0.99 16.52
C ILE A 37 1.63 0.09 17.61
N THR A 38 2.56 1.01 17.55
CA THR A 38 2.64 2.12 18.51
C THR A 38 1.91 3.35 18.00
N HIS A 39 1.55 4.25 18.92
CA HIS A 39 0.97 5.55 18.56
C HIS A 39 1.92 6.36 17.64
N ASP A 40 3.22 6.36 17.92
CA ASP A 40 4.21 7.06 17.08
C ASP A 40 4.25 6.51 15.65
N MET A 41 4.12 5.20 15.47
CA MET A 41 4.02 4.60 14.14
C MET A 41 2.75 5.07 13.42
N LEU A 42 1.62 5.09 14.12
CA LEU A 42 0.35 5.54 13.55
C LEU A 42 0.38 7.01 13.16
N ILE A 43 1.04 7.86 13.93
CA ILE A 43 1.24 9.26 13.57
C ILE A 43 1.99 9.35 12.24
N ARG A 44 3.09 8.62 12.07
CA ARG A 44 3.86 8.62 10.82
C ARG A 44 3.04 8.13 9.62
N TYR A 45 2.15 7.17 9.83
CA TYR A 45 1.34 6.61 8.74
C TYR A 45 0.10 7.43 8.41
N THR A 46 -0.40 8.24 9.32
CA THR A 46 -1.63 9.03 9.10
C THR A 46 -1.40 10.51 8.86
N GLN A 47 -0.29 11.07 9.36
CA GLN A 47 0.07 12.48 9.20
C GLN A 47 1.15 12.62 8.14
N ILE A 48 0.76 12.61 6.88
CA ILE A 48 1.68 12.59 5.75
C ILE A 48 1.76 13.95 5.04
N ASP A 49 2.91 14.18 4.42
CA ASP A 49 3.15 15.35 3.57
C ASP A 49 2.73 14.99 2.13
N TYR A 50 1.56 15.46 1.71
CA TYR A 50 1.00 15.16 0.40
C TYR A 50 1.76 15.78 -0.77
N ASP A 51 2.75 16.63 -0.54
CA ASP A 51 3.65 17.09 -1.60
C ASP A 51 4.60 15.98 -2.06
N ARG A 52 4.91 15.02 -1.18
CA ARG A 52 5.91 13.96 -1.45
C ARG A 52 5.36 12.56 -1.29
N GLU A 53 4.28 12.40 -0.57
CA GLU A 53 3.72 11.10 -0.24
C GLU A 53 2.22 11.11 -0.46
N ILE A 54 1.69 9.99 -0.92
CA ILE A 54 0.24 9.77 -1.03
C ILE A 54 -0.10 8.50 -0.29
N ALA A 55 -1.19 8.50 0.44
CA ALA A 55 -1.76 7.30 1.03
C ALA A 55 -3.27 7.31 0.80
N ILE A 56 -3.75 6.30 0.09
CA ILE A 56 -5.17 6.12 -0.20
C ILE A 56 -5.66 4.89 0.54
N ILE A 57 -6.73 5.06 1.30
CA ILE A 57 -7.34 3.96 2.04
C ILE A 57 -8.63 3.51 1.38
N ALA A 58 -9.01 2.26 1.65
CA ALA A 58 -10.34 1.75 1.36
C ALA A 58 -11.14 1.74 2.67
N GLU A 59 -12.17 2.54 2.72
CA GLU A 59 -13.09 2.62 3.86
C GLU A 59 -14.38 1.88 3.53
N HIS A 60 -14.85 1.06 4.45
CA HIS A 60 -16.13 0.37 4.36
C HIS A 60 -16.96 0.64 5.60
N THR A 61 -18.22 0.95 5.40
CA THR A 61 -19.20 1.08 6.48
C THR A 61 -20.11 -0.14 6.44
N ASP A 62 -20.14 -0.92 7.51
CA ASP A 62 -20.96 -2.11 7.58
C ASP A 62 -22.43 -1.80 7.87
N SER A 63 -23.28 -2.85 8.00
CA SER A 63 -24.71 -2.71 8.25
C SER A 63 -25.03 -2.09 9.62
N GLU A 64 -24.08 -2.10 10.55
CA GLU A 64 -24.19 -1.48 11.87
C GLU A 64 -23.61 -0.07 11.92
N GLU A 65 -23.32 0.50 10.75
CA GLU A 65 -22.69 1.83 10.58
C GLU A 65 -21.27 1.92 11.16
N LYS A 66 -20.63 0.79 11.40
CA LYS A 66 -19.24 0.76 11.83
C LYS A 66 -18.31 0.91 10.62
N LYS A 67 -17.40 1.89 10.72
CA LYS A 67 -16.38 2.12 9.69
C LYS A 67 -15.16 1.25 9.95
N ARG A 68 -14.58 0.73 8.85
CA ARG A 68 -13.35 -0.06 8.89
C ARG A 68 -12.43 0.35 7.75
N MET A 69 -11.14 0.32 8.01
CA MET A 69 -10.12 0.46 6.98
C MET A 69 -9.75 -0.94 6.49
N LEU A 70 -9.98 -1.19 5.20
CA LEU A 70 -9.75 -2.51 4.60
C LEU A 70 -8.31 -2.67 4.11
N GLY A 71 -7.69 -1.58 3.72
CA GLY A 71 -6.34 -1.59 3.18
C GLY A 71 -5.86 -0.18 2.88
N VAL A 72 -4.59 -0.07 2.50
CA VAL A 72 -3.97 1.20 2.14
C VAL A 72 -2.92 0.98 1.05
N VAL A 73 -2.86 1.91 0.11
CA VAL A 73 -1.77 2.01 -0.86
C VAL A 73 -1.03 3.31 -0.60
N ARG A 74 0.31 3.26 -0.63
CA ARG A 74 1.18 4.42 -0.42
C ARG A 74 2.10 4.61 -1.61
N LEU A 75 2.34 5.86 -1.94
CA LEU A 75 3.29 6.28 -2.96
C LEU A 75 4.22 7.30 -2.34
N ILE A 76 5.53 7.07 -2.40
CA ILE A 76 6.54 7.98 -1.87
C ILE A 76 7.43 8.42 -3.01
N SER A 77 7.41 9.71 -3.33
CA SER A 77 8.20 10.30 -4.40
C SER A 77 9.58 10.70 -3.92
N ASP A 78 10.55 10.73 -4.84
CA ASP A 78 11.83 11.36 -4.60
C ASP A 78 11.65 12.90 -4.49
N PRO A 79 12.69 13.64 -4.06
CA PRO A 79 12.58 15.10 -3.89
C PRO A 79 12.19 15.87 -5.16
N TYR A 80 12.43 15.30 -6.34
CA TYR A 80 12.16 15.93 -7.63
C TYR A 80 10.85 15.48 -8.27
N ASN A 81 10.11 14.59 -7.62
CA ASN A 81 8.89 13.96 -8.14
C ASN A 81 9.10 13.29 -9.51
N GLU A 82 10.28 12.73 -9.75
CA GLU A 82 10.61 12.01 -10.99
C GLU A 82 10.36 10.51 -10.85
N THR A 83 10.75 9.95 -9.69
CA THR A 83 10.57 8.53 -9.38
C THR A 83 9.79 8.37 -8.08
N ALA A 84 9.09 7.28 -7.96
CA ALA A 84 8.32 6.97 -6.76
C ALA A 84 8.34 5.48 -6.47
N GLU A 85 8.26 5.16 -5.18
CA GLU A 85 8.08 3.80 -4.70
C GLU A 85 6.69 3.64 -4.13
N PHE A 86 6.05 2.49 -4.35
CA PHE A 86 4.74 2.24 -3.78
C PHE A 86 4.67 0.93 -3.02
N ALA A 87 3.71 0.85 -2.11
CA ALA A 87 3.43 -0.33 -1.32
C ALA A 87 1.93 -0.45 -1.07
N ILE A 88 1.46 -1.69 -1.06
CA ILE A 88 0.04 -2.01 -0.84
C ILE A 88 -0.04 -2.98 0.33
N VAL A 89 -1.02 -2.77 1.21
CA VAL A 89 -1.42 -3.77 2.19
C VAL A 89 -2.94 -3.83 2.28
N VAL A 90 -3.48 -5.04 2.40
CA VAL A 90 -4.90 -5.30 2.61
C VAL A 90 -5.04 -6.14 3.86
N GLY A 91 -6.00 -5.81 4.72
CA GLY A 91 -6.29 -6.61 5.91
C GLY A 91 -6.69 -8.04 5.54
N ASP A 92 -6.24 -9.00 6.33
CA ASP A 92 -6.43 -10.43 6.04
C ASP A 92 -7.88 -10.83 5.74
N PRO A 93 -8.91 -10.33 6.48
CA PRO A 93 -10.29 -10.71 6.18
C PRO A 93 -10.77 -10.33 4.78
N TRP A 94 -10.10 -9.38 4.14
CA TRP A 94 -10.51 -8.83 2.84
C TRP A 94 -9.59 -9.20 1.69
N HIS A 95 -8.70 -10.18 1.91
CA HIS A 95 -7.87 -10.74 0.85
C HIS A 95 -8.72 -11.46 -0.20
N GLY A 96 -8.22 -11.52 -1.44
CA GLY A 96 -8.86 -12.27 -2.51
C GLY A 96 -10.09 -11.60 -3.13
N GLN A 97 -10.35 -10.32 -2.83
CA GLN A 97 -11.50 -9.59 -3.34
C GLN A 97 -11.15 -8.54 -4.40
N GLY A 98 -9.90 -8.54 -4.87
CA GLY A 98 -9.45 -7.65 -5.93
C GLY A 98 -9.02 -6.26 -5.47
N LEU A 99 -8.99 -5.98 -4.18
CA LEU A 99 -8.64 -4.65 -3.66
C LEU A 99 -7.20 -4.26 -3.98
N GLY A 100 -6.27 -5.22 -3.93
CA GLY A 100 -4.88 -4.97 -4.32
C GLY A 100 -4.73 -4.49 -5.75
N SER A 101 -5.49 -5.07 -6.68
CA SER A 101 -5.51 -4.64 -8.08
C SER A 101 -6.12 -3.25 -8.25
N ILE A 102 -7.19 -2.95 -7.53
CA ILE A 102 -7.82 -1.62 -7.54
C ILE A 102 -6.82 -0.57 -7.05
N PHE A 103 -6.12 -0.84 -5.97
CA PHE A 103 -5.08 0.05 -5.44
C PHE A 103 -3.94 0.26 -6.44
N ALA A 104 -3.48 -0.81 -7.08
CA ALA A 104 -2.40 -0.71 -8.06
C ALA A 104 -2.80 0.18 -9.24
N ASP A 105 -3.98 -0.01 -9.79
CA ASP A 105 -4.48 0.79 -10.90
C ASP A 105 -4.63 2.27 -10.51
N MET A 106 -5.19 2.52 -9.34
CA MET A 106 -5.39 3.87 -8.83
C MET A 106 -4.06 4.60 -8.64
N ILE A 107 -3.09 3.96 -8.00
CA ILE A 107 -1.82 4.61 -7.73
C ILE A 107 -1.01 4.89 -9.00
N LEU A 108 -1.14 4.04 -10.01
CA LEU A 108 -0.51 4.29 -11.30
C LEU A 108 -1.11 5.51 -11.99
N ASP A 109 -2.43 5.67 -11.94
CA ASP A 109 -3.11 6.84 -12.50
C ASP A 109 -2.67 8.12 -11.77
N ILE A 110 -2.60 8.09 -10.45
CA ILE A 110 -2.15 9.23 -9.65
C ILE A 110 -0.69 9.58 -9.97
N ALA A 111 0.17 8.58 -10.08
CA ALA A 111 1.58 8.78 -10.42
C ALA A 111 1.73 9.46 -11.79
N ARG A 112 0.96 9.02 -12.78
CA ARG A 112 0.95 9.65 -14.11
C ARG A 112 0.49 11.12 -14.06
N GLU A 113 -0.58 11.40 -13.32
CA GLU A 113 -1.09 12.77 -13.16
C GLU A 113 -0.08 13.68 -12.47
N ARG A 114 0.73 13.15 -11.56
CA ARG A 114 1.80 13.90 -10.90
C ARG A 114 3.04 14.11 -11.75
N GLY A 115 3.11 13.51 -12.93
CA GLY A 115 4.28 13.61 -13.80
C GLY A 115 5.44 12.72 -13.38
N ILE A 116 5.20 11.71 -12.55
CA ILE A 116 6.21 10.72 -12.18
C ILE A 116 6.52 9.87 -13.40
N THR A 117 7.81 9.69 -13.71
CA THR A 117 8.25 8.98 -14.91
C THR A 117 8.59 7.52 -14.67
N LYS A 118 8.85 7.15 -13.42
CA LYS A 118 9.20 5.78 -13.05
C LYS A 118 8.61 5.43 -11.69
N ILE A 119 8.00 4.25 -11.60
CA ILE A 119 7.48 3.74 -10.35
C ILE A 119 8.12 2.40 -10.03
N THR A 120 8.47 2.19 -8.76
CA THR A 120 9.14 0.97 -8.30
C THR A 120 8.43 0.35 -7.11
N ALA A 121 8.67 -0.93 -6.88
CA ALA A 121 8.19 -1.64 -5.69
C ALA A 121 9.13 -2.79 -5.34
N HIS A 122 9.17 -3.12 -4.06
CA HIS A 122 9.91 -4.27 -3.54
C HIS A 122 8.93 -5.34 -3.09
N VAL A 123 9.21 -6.60 -3.43
CA VAL A 123 8.32 -7.72 -3.13
C VAL A 123 9.14 -8.91 -2.68
N LEU A 124 8.77 -9.53 -1.56
CA LEU A 124 9.42 -10.78 -1.14
C LEU A 124 9.17 -11.90 -2.16
N LYS A 125 10.15 -12.79 -2.30
CA LYS A 125 10.13 -13.86 -3.32
C LYS A 125 8.92 -14.78 -3.23
N ASP A 126 8.37 -14.99 -2.06
CA ASP A 126 7.20 -15.85 -1.85
C ASP A 126 5.87 -15.10 -1.95
N ASN A 127 5.88 -13.80 -2.21
CA ASN A 127 4.67 -13.01 -2.42
C ASN A 127 4.23 -13.04 -3.90
N PHE A 128 3.71 -14.17 -4.34
CA PHE A 128 3.33 -14.40 -5.73
C PHE A 128 2.13 -13.57 -6.17
N ILE A 129 1.23 -13.24 -5.25
CA ILE A 129 0.04 -12.44 -5.55
C ILE A 129 0.45 -11.04 -6.00
N MET A 130 1.34 -10.37 -5.25
CA MET A 130 1.83 -9.05 -5.61
C MET A 130 2.67 -9.08 -6.88
N LYS A 131 3.53 -10.10 -7.03
CA LYS A 131 4.31 -10.27 -8.25
C LYS A 131 3.38 -10.34 -9.47
N HIS A 132 2.30 -11.11 -9.39
CA HIS A 132 1.33 -11.25 -10.47
C HIS A 132 0.62 -9.93 -10.79
N ILE A 133 0.25 -9.15 -9.76
CA ILE A 133 -0.35 -7.81 -9.94
C ILE A 133 0.58 -6.92 -10.75
N PHE A 134 1.87 -6.93 -10.47
CA PHE A 134 2.87 -6.13 -11.19
C PHE A 134 3.11 -6.64 -12.60
N GLU A 135 3.23 -7.94 -12.79
CA GLU A 135 3.41 -8.54 -14.12
C GLU A 135 2.26 -8.17 -15.06
N LYS A 136 1.04 -8.26 -14.58
CA LYS A 136 -0.16 -7.90 -15.36
C LYS A 136 -0.17 -6.44 -15.82
N ARG A 137 0.52 -5.56 -15.11
CA ARG A 137 0.56 -4.12 -15.39
C ARG A 137 1.79 -3.69 -16.17
N GLY A 138 2.57 -4.65 -16.64
CA GLY A 138 3.71 -4.38 -17.49
C GLY A 138 5.00 -4.02 -16.77
N PHE A 139 5.08 -4.24 -15.46
CA PHE A 139 6.31 -4.03 -14.71
C PHE A 139 7.39 -5.00 -15.17
N THR A 140 8.61 -4.50 -15.29
CA THR A 140 9.79 -5.33 -15.42
C THR A 140 10.20 -5.82 -14.04
N ILE A 141 10.36 -7.13 -13.87
CA ILE A 141 10.66 -7.72 -12.57
C ILE A 141 12.02 -8.38 -12.62
N LYS A 142 12.90 -7.96 -11.72
CA LYS A 142 14.24 -8.54 -11.51
C LYS A 142 14.30 -9.02 -10.08
N GLY A 143 15.11 -10.06 -9.81
CA GLY A 143 15.19 -10.61 -8.48
C GLY A 143 16.59 -11.02 -8.08
N ASP A 144 16.83 -11.01 -6.77
CA ASP A 144 17.95 -11.70 -6.13
C ASP A 144 17.42 -12.93 -5.38
N GLU A 145 18.14 -13.44 -4.39
CA GLU A 145 17.73 -14.64 -3.63
C GLU A 145 16.48 -14.40 -2.76
N ASP A 146 16.28 -13.18 -2.28
CA ASP A 146 15.28 -12.87 -1.26
C ASP A 146 14.13 -11.99 -1.77
N MET A 147 14.39 -11.15 -2.78
CA MET A 147 13.48 -10.07 -3.19
C MET A 147 13.28 -10.03 -4.70
N TRP A 148 12.06 -9.63 -5.10
CA TRP A 148 11.79 -9.12 -6.44
C TRP A 148 11.78 -7.60 -6.41
N TYR A 149 12.33 -6.99 -7.46
CA TYR A 149 12.30 -5.54 -7.68
C TYR A 149 11.47 -5.28 -8.93
N ALA A 150 10.36 -4.61 -8.76
CA ALA A 150 9.45 -4.28 -9.85
C ALA A 150 9.63 -2.82 -10.26
N GLU A 151 9.63 -2.56 -11.57
CA GLU A 151 9.87 -1.24 -12.12
C GLU A 151 9.01 -1.04 -13.37
N LEU A 152 8.40 0.14 -13.47
CA LEU A 152 7.60 0.53 -14.62
C LEU A 152 7.90 1.97 -15.00
N ASP A 153 8.23 2.19 -16.27
CA ASP A 153 8.32 3.52 -16.86
C ASP A 153 6.93 4.01 -17.23
N LEU A 154 6.60 5.21 -16.78
CA LEU A 154 5.27 5.80 -17.00
C LEU A 154 5.24 6.77 -18.20
#